data_5a714d37555f8feb77765c5b9fafd638
#
_entry.id   5a714d37555f8feb77765c5b9fafd638
#
_cell.length_a   1.000
_cell.length_b   1.000
_cell.length_c   1.000
_cell.angle_alpha   90.00
_cell.angle_beta   90.00
_cell.angle_gamma   90.00
#
_symmetry.space_group_name_H-M   'P 1'
#
loop_
_entity.id
_entity.type
_entity.pdbx_description
1 polymer ?
#
loop_
_entity_poly.entity_id
_entity_poly.type
_entity_poly.pdbx_seq_one_letter_code
_entity_poly.pdbx_strand_id
1 'polypeptide(L)'
;MWSRSASFILDKRQQPPLDHDQKKLTPPIKMADALQNPKNPTSPSNISAYYQTRAEHHAVVSSDWLAQAQAAVLGETPETHRRSVRDGGGKPFSVIEEFNYWRKKPDLAEAVAAIMALAAVIRCSEATTMMELEIELTEASNTLKSWDTTSISLSAGCDLFMRYVTRTSALEHEDIFSAKSRLIERGERFGEISLKARKTIAMLSQDFIFDGCTILVHGYSRVVLEVLKTAAAGGKNFKVCCTEGRPDRTGLRFSKEMATLDVPVKLLIDSAVAYTMDEVDMVFVGADGVVESGGIINMMGTYQIALVAHSMDKPVYVAAESYKFARLYPLDQKDLSPALRPIDFGVPIPSKVEVEKSARDYTPPQYLTLLFTDLGVLTPSVVSDELIQLYL
;
A
#
# COMPACT_ATOMS: atom_id res chain seq x y z
N MET A 1 -8.85 54.24 -33.21
CA MET A 1 -7.94 55.38 -32.92
C MET A 1 -7.15 55.10 -31.68
N TRP A 2 -5.91 55.16 -31.85
CA TRP A 2 -4.68 55.17 -31.08
C TRP A 2 -4.02 53.83 -30.89
N SER A 3 -3.12 53.59 -31.85
CA SER A 3 -1.90 52.78 -31.76
C SER A 3 -0.81 53.49 -30.95
N ARG A 4 -0.01 52.75 -30.20
CA ARG A 4 1.44 53.06 -30.04
C ARG A 4 2.21 51.81 -29.68
N SER A 5 3.00 51.37 -30.64
CA SER A 5 4.18 50.55 -30.51
C SER A 5 5.26 51.26 -29.65
N ALA A 6 5.95 50.52 -28.78
CA ALA A 6 7.24 50.92 -28.25
C ALA A 6 8.19 49.74 -28.30
N SER A 7 9.01 49.73 -29.32
CA SER A 7 10.27 49.00 -29.44
C SER A 7 11.28 49.53 -28.43
N PHE A 8 11.91 48.65 -27.64
CA PHE A 8 13.08 48.97 -26.86
C PHE A 8 14.30 48.22 -27.39
N ILE A 9 15.30 49.01 -27.66
CA ILE A 9 16.62 48.78 -28.29
C ILE A 9 17.51 48.02 -27.34
N LEU A 10 18.23 47.02 -27.87
CA LEU A 10 19.41 46.38 -27.27
C LEU A 10 20.54 47.42 -27.11
N ASP A 11 21.04 47.58 -25.89
CA ASP A 11 22.33 48.24 -25.64
C ASP A 11 23.34 47.19 -25.18
N LYS A 12 24.35 46.99 -26.01
CA LYS A 12 25.58 46.23 -25.73
C LYS A 12 26.52 47.12 -24.96
N ARG A 13 26.85 46.81 -23.73
CA ARG A 13 28.14 47.25 -23.11
C ARG A 13 28.61 46.37 -21.97
N GLN A 14 29.82 45.85 -22.20
CA GLN A 14 30.92 45.63 -21.28
C GLN A 14 30.84 44.45 -20.28
N GLN A 15 31.52 43.39 -20.69
CA GLN A 15 32.11 42.41 -19.79
C GLN A 15 33.38 42.97 -19.11
N PRO A 16 33.59 42.75 -17.81
CA PRO A 16 34.91 42.93 -17.19
C PRO A 16 35.80 41.67 -17.34
N PRO A 17 37.11 41.77 -17.21
CA PRO A 17 38.06 40.75 -17.62
C PRO A 17 38.14 39.58 -16.65
N LEU A 18 38.45 38.42 -17.24
CA LEU A 18 38.75 37.14 -16.56
C LEU A 18 40.04 37.26 -15.73
N ASP A 19 39.92 37.01 -14.44
CA ASP A 19 41.06 36.78 -13.58
C ASP A 19 41.31 35.28 -13.44
N HIS A 20 42.51 34.86 -13.79
CA HIS A 20 42.99 33.49 -13.72
C HIS A 20 43.48 33.19 -12.31
N ASP A 21 42.67 32.51 -11.51
CA ASP A 21 43.20 31.80 -10.37
C ASP A 21 42.75 30.33 -10.41
N GLN A 22 43.71 29.46 -10.70
CA GLN A 22 43.57 28.01 -10.78
C GLN A 22 43.37 27.45 -9.38
N LYS A 23 42.13 27.22 -8.97
CA LYS A 23 41.81 26.25 -7.94
C LYS A 23 41.41 24.94 -8.59
N LYS A 24 42.23 23.91 -8.35
CA LYS A 24 42.04 22.51 -8.77
C LYS A 24 40.65 22.05 -8.41
N LEU A 25 39.77 21.98 -9.40
CA LEU A 25 38.51 21.23 -9.36
C LEU A 25 38.85 19.76 -9.53
N THR A 26 38.61 18.99 -8.51
CA THR A 26 38.55 17.51 -8.62
C THR A 26 37.49 17.14 -9.66
N PRO A 27 37.81 16.23 -10.58
CA PRO A 27 36.85 15.81 -11.60
C PRO A 27 35.67 15.10 -10.96
N PRO A 28 34.47 15.16 -11.56
CA PRO A 28 33.29 14.42 -11.09
C PRO A 28 33.59 12.91 -11.18
N ILE A 29 33.35 12.21 -10.10
CA ILE A 29 33.46 10.75 -10.00
C ILE A 29 32.53 10.17 -11.07
N LYS A 30 33.10 9.54 -12.09
CA LYS A 30 32.34 8.79 -13.08
C LYS A 30 31.66 7.64 -12.36
N MET A 31 30.36 7.51 -12.54
CA MET A 31 29.50 6.45 -12.00
C MET A 31 29.97 5.01 -12.36
N ALA A 32 30.98 4.87 -13.22
CA ALA A 32 31.58 3.60 -13.60
C ALA A 32 32.60 3.03 -12.58
N ASP A 33 33.15 3.86 -11.67
CA ASP A 33 34.19 3.41 -10.73
C ASP A 33 33.60 2.91 -9.38
N ALA A 34 32.32 3.10 -9.16
CA ALA A 34 31.62 2.57 -7.98
C ALA A 34 31.30 1.05 -8.09
N LEU A 35 31.52 0.44 -9.26
CA LEU A 35 31.25 -0.98 -9.54
C LEU A 35 32.44 -1.92 -9.33
N GLN A 36 33.58 -1.40 -8.86
CA GLN A 36 34.77 -2.23 -8.60
C GLN A 36 35.08 -2.38 -7.11
N ASN A 37 34.07 -2.68 -6.31
CA ASN A 37 34.30 -3.11 -4.93
C ASN A 37 34.27 -4.65 -4.90
N PRO A 38 35.36 -5.34 -4.50
CA PRO A 38 35.47 -6.81 -4.60
C PRO A 38 34.59 -7.60 -3.61
N LYS A 39 33.59 -6.97 -3.03
CA LYS A 39 32.57 -7.62 -2.17
C LYS A 39 31.17 -7.70 -2.81
N ASN A 40 31.03 -7.37 -4.08
CA ASN A 40 29.76 -7.53 -4.77
C ASN A 40 29.63 -8.96 -5.32
N PRO A 41 28.57 -9.70 -4.92
CA PRO A 41 28.40 -11.10 -5.29
C PRO A 41 27.80 -11.22 -6.70
N THR A 42 28.62 -11.22 -7.72
CA THR A 42 28.22 -11.51 -9.10
C THR A 42 28.46 -12.97 -9.51
N SER A 43 28.66 -13.88 -8.56
CA SER A 43 28.69 -15.31 -8.87
C SER A 43 27.27 -15.90 -8.87
N PRO A 44 26.96 -16.87 -9.74
CA PRO A 44 25.65 -17.54 -9.78
C PRO A 44 25.22 -18.14 -8.43
N SER A 45 26.19 -18.52 -7.57
CA SER A 45 25.95 -19.01 -6.21
C SER A 45 25.38 -17.93 -5.27
N ASN A 46 25.74 -16.66 -5.45
CA ASN A 46 25.28 -15.56 -4.61
C ASN A 46 23.91 -15.04 -5.04
N ILE A 47 23.59 -15.12 -6.31
CA ILE A 47 22.24 -14.85 -6.83
C ILE A 47 21.28 -15.93 -6.32
N SER A 48 21.67 -17.19 -6.36
CA SER A 48 20.90 -18.30 -5.81
C SER A 48 20.69 -18.15 -4.28
N ALA A 49 21.70 -17.75 -3.52
CA ALA A 49 21.58 -17.48 -2.08
C ALA A 49 20.66 -16.29 -1.80
N TYR A 50 20.71 -15.22 -2.62
CA TYR A 50 19.80 -14.09 -2.51
C TYR A 50 18.35 -14.51 -2.76
N TYR A 51 18.09 -15.33 -3.77
CA TYR A 51 16.76 -15.86 -4.05
C TYR A 51 16.31 -16.90 -3.03
N GLN A 52 17.21 -17.71 -2.48
CA GLN A 52 16.93 -18.63 -1.37
C GLN A 52 16.56 -17.86 -0.10
N THR A 53 17.34 -16.84 0.28
CA THR A 53 17.03 -15.98 1.43
C THR A 53 15.70 -15.27 1.23
N ARG A 54 15.38 -14.89 0.01
CA ARG A 54 14.08 -14.28 -0.35
C ARG A 54 12.94 -15.30 -0.31
N ALA A 55 13.15 -16.54 -0.74
CA ALA A 55 12.20 -17.64 -0.62
C ALA A 55 11.99 -18.04 0.85
N GLU A 56 13.04 -18.02 1.67
CA GLU A 56 12.98 -18.27 3.11
C GLU A 56 12.28 -17.13 3.87
N HIS A 57 12.42 -15.87 3.44
CA HIS A 57 11.61 -14.76 3.96
C HIS A 57 10.11 -14.95 3.73
N HIS A 58 9.73 -15.67 2.70
CA HIS A 58 8.33 -16.06 2.47
C HIS A 58 7.90 -17.34 3.20
N ALA A 59 8.81 -18.10 3.80
CA ALA A 59 8.55 -19.44 4.33
C ALA A 59 8.85 -19.68 5.82
N VAL A 60 9.63 -18.84 6.51
CA VAL A 60 10.06 -19.17 7.89
C VAL A 60 9.75 -18.06 8.87
N VAL A 61 8.76 -18.31 9.71
CA VAL A 61 8.54 -17.59 10.97
C VAL A 61 8.68 -18.60 12.11
N SER A 62 9.55 -18.32 13.10
CA SER A 62 9.73 -19.20 14.25
C SER A 62 8.46 -19.27 15.12
N SER A 63 8.16 -20.46 15.64
CA SER A 63 6.91 -20.82 16.33
C SER A 63 6.59 -19.99 17.58
N ASP A 64 7.58 -19.49 18.31
CA ASP A 64 7.35 -18.86 19.62
C ASP A 64 6.86 -17.40 19.53
N TRP A 65 7.29 -16.67 18.51
CA TRP A 65 6.77 -15.33 18.24
C TRP A 65 5.33 -15.37 17.69
N LEU A 66 5.01 -16.43 16.93
CA LEU A 66 3.67 -16.72 16.41
C LEU A 66 2.62 -16.79 17.53
N ALA A 67 2.92 -17.52 18.60
CA ALA A 67 2.01 -17.73 19.72
C ALA A 67 1.69 -16.43 20.49
N GLN A 68 2.68 -15.54 20.63
CA GLN A 68 2.50 -14.26 21.32
C GLN A 68 1.71 -13.24 20.48
N ALA A 69 1.90 -13.21 19.16
CA ALA A 69 1.16 -12.32 18.27
C ALA A 69 -0.32 -12.74 18.12
N GLN A 70 -0.60 -14.05 18.13
CA GLN A 70 -1.97 -14.58 18.10
C GLN A 70 -2.76 -14.21 19.37
N ALA A 71 -2.14 -14.27 20.53
CA ALA A 71 -2.79 -13.92 21.80
C ALA A 71 -3.09 -12.43 21.93
N ALA A 72 -2.29 -11.56 21.30
CA ALA A 72 -2.44 -10.11 21.39
C ALA A 72 -3.46 -9.51 20.41
N VAL A 73 -3.70 -10.17 19.25
CA VAL A 73 -4.49 -9.57 18.14
C VAL A 73 -5.94 -10.07 18.16
N LEU A 74 -6.22 -11.26 18.65
CA LEU A 74 -7.50 -11.91 18.38
C LEU A 74 -8.47 -11.96 19.55
N GLY A 75 -8.10 -11.74 20.78
CA GLY A 75 -9.04 -11.82 21.93
C GLY A 75 -10.02 -13.03 21.90
N GLU A 76 -10.18 -13.62 20.73
CA GLU A 76 -10.89 -14.86 20.43
C GLU A 76 -9.95 -15.73 19.58
N THR A 77 -9.73 -16.96 20.00
CA THR A 77 -8.94 -17.92 19.23
C THR A 77 -9.70 -18.31 17.95
N PRO A 78 -9.01 -18.62 16.84
CA PRO A 78 -9.66 -19.17 15.65
C PRO A 78 -10.56 -20.37 15.92
N GLU A 79 -10.32 -21.10 17.01
CA GLU A 79 -11.14 -22.23 17.45
C GLU A 79 -12.52 -21.84 17.97
N THR A 80 -12.67 -20.71 18.65
CA THR A 80 -13.99 -20.22 19.10
C THR A 80 -14.86 -19.79 17.92
N HIS A 81 -14.24 -19.16 16.90
CA HIS A 81 -14.98 -18.82 15.68
C HIS A 81 -15.29 -20.07 14.83
N ARG A 82 -14.37 -21.04 14.76
CA ARG A 82 -14.61 -22.34 14.10
C ARG A 82 -15.85 -23.07 14.67
N ARG A 83 -16.08 -23.00 15.98
CA ARG A 83 -17.28 -23.57 16.60
C ARG A 83 -18.54 -22.81 16.20
N SER A 84 -18.51 -21.47 16.17
CA SER A 84 -19.68 -20.67 15.81
C SER A 84 -20.12 -20.86 14.33
N VAL A 85 -19.17 -21.06 13.42
CA VAL A 85 -19.46 -21.33 11.99
C VAL A 85 -20.03 -22.73 11.76
N ARG A 86 -19.63 -23.73 12.58
CA ARG A 86 -20.17 -25.10 12.51
C ARG A 86 -21.47 -25.28 13.27
N ASP A 87 -21.66 -24.58 14.41
CA ASP A 87 -22.82 -24.73 15.29
C ASP A 87 -23.93 -23.71 15.02
N GLY A 88 -23.73 -22.77 14.06
CA GLY A 88 -24.72 -21.77 13.66
C GLY A 88 -25.94 -22.41 13.02
N GLY A 89 -26.90 -22.80 13.85
CA GLY A 89 -28.09 -23.55 13.48
C GLY A 89 -28.77 -23.07 12.22
N GLY A 90 -28.76 -23.91 11.18
CA GLY A 90 -29.69 -23.88 10.08
C GLY A 90 -29.55 -22.80 9.01
N LYS A 91 -28.63 -21.83 9.13
CA LYS A 91 -28.38 -20.89 8.05
C LYS A 91 -27.29 -21.40 7.10
N PRO A 92 -27.51 -21.33 5.77
CA PRO A 92 -26.45 -21.66 4.81
C PRO A 92 -25.25 -20.70 5.01
N PHE A 93 -24.03 -21.22 4.86
CA PHE A 93 -22.79 -20.42 4.92
C PHE A 93 -22.82 -19.31 3.89
N SER A 94 -22.42 -18.11 4.29
CA SER A 94 -22.30 -16.94 3.40
C SER A 94 -20.89 -16.36 3.46
N VAL A 95 -20.18 -16.41 2.35
CA VAL A 95 -18.83 -15.82 2.22
C VAL A 95 -18.84 -14.31 2.48
N ILE A 96 -19.93 -13.62 2.17
CA ILE A 96 -20.10 -12.17 2.41
C ILE A 96 -20.22 -11.88 3.91
N GLU A 97 -20.99 -12.69 4.65
CA GLU A 97 -21.14 -12.51 6.11
C GLU A 97 -19.80 -12.75 6.81
N GLU A 98 -19.07 -13.78 6.39
CA GLU A 98 -17.74 -14.10 6.91
C GLU A 98 -16.73 -12.98 6.61
N PHE A 99 -16.71 -12.46 5.38
CA PHE A 99 -15.89 -11.31 5.01
C PHE A 99 -16.21 -10.10 5.87
N ASN A 100 -17.50 -9.79 6.05
CA ASN A 100 -17.92 -8.64 6.87
C ASN A 100 -17.57 -8.83 8.35
N TYR A 101 -17.54 -10.04 8.87
CA TYR A 101 -17.05 -10.32 10.22
C TYR A 101 -15.58 -9.95 10.37
N TRP A 102 -14.71 -10.44 9.45
CA TRP A 102 -13.27 -10.15 9.50
C TRP A 102 -12.95 -8.68 9.22
N ARG A 103 -13.67 -8.06 8.28
CA ARG A 103 -13.50 -6.64 7.93
C ARG A 103 -13.76 -5.69 9.11
N LYS A 104 -14.59 -6.07 10.07
CA LYS A 104 -14.84 -5.26 11.27
C LYS A 104 -13.68 -5.23 12.25
N LYS A 105 -12.71 -6.11 12.14
CA LYS A 105 -11.51 -6.12 12.99
C LYS A 105 -10.60 -4.94 12.58
N PRO A 106 -10.27 -4.02 13.51
CA PRO A 106 -9.63 -2.74 13.17
C PRO A 106 -8.22 -2.90 12.55
N ASP A 107 -7.52 -3.99 12.87
CA ASP A 107 -6.14 -4.22 12.47
C ASP A 107 -6.00 -5.03 11.17
N LEU A 108 -7.09 -5.61 10.66
CA LEU A 108 -7.06 -6.41 9.45
C LEU A 108 -7.28 -5.55 8.20
N ALA A 109 -6.48 -5.82 7.16
CA ALA A 109 -6.70 -5.26 5.83
C ALA A 109 -7.87 -5.98 5.13
N GLU A 110 -8.54 -5.32 4.20
CA GLU A 110 -9.63 -5.93 3.43
C GLU A 110 -9.16 -7.15 2.63
N ALA A 111 -7.94 -7.13 2.08
CA ALA A 111 -7.33 -8.30 1.44
C ALA A 111 -7.24 -9.50 2.40
N VAL A 112 -6.84 -9.25 3.65
CA VAL A 112 -6.74 -10.31 4.67
C VAL A 112 -8.11 -10.84 5.02
N ALA A 113 -9.10 -9.95 5.19
CA ALA A 113 -10.49 -10.35 5.45
C ALA A 113 -11.06 -11.23 4.32
N ALA A 114 -10.75 -10.91 3.06
CA ALA A 114 -11.14 -11.71 1.91
C ALA A 114 -10.49 -13.10 1.92
N ILE A 115 -9.19 -13.18 2.20
CA ILE A 115 -8.47 -14.45 2.31
C ILE A 115 -9.01 -15.31 3.45
N MET A 116 -9.30 -14.71 4.60
CA MET A 116 -9.91 -15.42 5.73
C MET A 116 -11.29 -15.94 5.40
N ALA A 117 -12.11 -15.18 4.66
CA ALA A 117 -13.42 -15.62 4.20
C ALA A 117 -13.31 -16.79 3.21
N LEU A 118 -12.36 -16.75 2.27
CA LEU A 118 -12.11 -17.85 1.35
C LEU A 118 -11.57 -19.10 2.08
N ALA A 119 -10.74 -18.95 3.10
CA ALA A 119 -10.31 -20.06 3.95
C ALA A 119 -11.50 -20.70 4.71
N ALA A 120 -12.50 -19.89 5.10
CA ALA A 120 -13.71 -20.40 5.71
C ALA A 120 -14.58 -21.20 4.70
N VAL A 121 -14.62 -20.80 3.42
CA VAL A 121 -15.25 -21.60 2.35
C VAL A 121 -14.65 -23.01 2.32
N ILE A 122 -13.31 -23.12 2.35
CA ILE A 122 -12.63 -24.43 2.33
C ILE A 122 -13.05 -25.31 3.52
N ARG A 123 -13.22 -24.71 4.72
CA ARG A 123 -13.63 -25.43 5.92
C ARG A 123 -15.05 -25.99 5.80
N CYS A 124 -15.92 -25.28 5.10
CA CYS A 124 -17.33 -25.68 4.90
C CYS A 124 -17.53 -26.54 3.65
N SER A 125 -16.52 -26.62 2.77
CA SER A 125 -16.58 -27.34 1.50
C SER A 125 -16.62 -28.85 1.70
N GLU A 126 -17.54 -29.51 1.02
CA GLU A 126 -17.65 -30.98 0.92
C GLU A 126 -16.92 -31.54 -0.32
N ALA A 127 -16.22 -30.69 -1.09
CA ALA A 127 -15.49 -31.10 -2.28
C ALA A 127 -14.53 -32.25 -1.98
N THR A 128 -14.55 -33.24 -2.84
CA THR A 128 -13.76 -34.48 -2.76
C THR A 128 -12.51 -34.40 -3.66
N THR A 129 -12.51 -33.47 -4.59
CA THR A 129 -11.41 -33.24 -5.54
C THR A 129 -10.92 -31.78 -5.49
N MET A 130 -9.66 -31.57 -5.88
CA MET A 130 -9.10 -30.21 -5.96
C MET A 130 -9.83 -29.35 -7.01
N MET A 131 -10.29 -29.96 -8.11
CA MET A 131 -11.05 -29.26 -9.15
C MET A 131 -12.38 -28.73 -8.61
N GLU A 132 -13.13 -29.54 -7.88
CA GLU A 132 -14.40 -29.10 -7.23
C GLU A 132 -14.12 -27.95 -6.26
N LEU A 133 -13.08 -28.07 -5.44
CA LEU A 133 -12.69 -27.02 -4.49
C LEU A 133 -12.30 -25.71 -5.20
N GLU A 134 -11.58 -25.79 -6.31
CA GLU A 134 -11.18 -24.61 -7.10
C GLU A 134 -12.39 -23.91 -7.73
N ILE A 135 -13.40 -24.67 -8.19
CA ILE A 135 -14.66 -24.12 -8.71
C ILE A 135 -15.40 -23.38 -7.58
N GLU A 136 -15.61 -24.01 -6.41
CA GLU A 136 -16.27 -23.39 -5.26
C GLU A 136 -15.57 -22.10 -4.83
N LEU A 137 -14.25 -22.10 -4.76
CA LEU A 137 -13.45 -20.92 -4.39
C LEU A 137 -13.51 -19.83 -5.45
N THR A 138 -13.55 -20.19 -6.73
CA THR A 138 -13.70 -19.24 -7.83
C THR A 138 -15.06 -18.54 -7.75
N GLU A 139 -16.14 -19.27 -7.50
CA GLU A 139 -17.48 -18.72 -7.31
C GLU A 139 -17.53 -17.80 -6.08
N ALA A 140 -16.94 -18.22 -4.96
CA ALA A 140 -16.86 -17.41 -3.74
C ALA A 140 -16.05 -16.12 -3.95
N SER A 141 -14.91 -16.22 -4.64
CA SER A 141 -14.07 -15.08 -5.02
C SER A 141 -14.83 -14.08 -5.90
N ASN A 142 -15.54 -14.58 -6.93
CA ASN A 142 -16.35 -13.76 -7.82
C ASN A 142 -17.52 -13.09 -7.06
N THR A 143 -18.12 -13.82 -6.11
CA THR A 143 -19.16 -13.27 -5.23
C THR A 143 -18.64 -12.12 -4.39
N LEU A 144 -17.47 -12.25 -3.79
CA LEU A 144 -16.84 -11.17 -3.03
C LEU A 144 -16.51 -9.96 -3.91
N LYS A 145 -15.90 -10.19 -5.08
CA LYS A 145 -15.54 -9.14 -6.03
C LYS A 145 -16.75 -8.40 -6.60
N SER A 146 -17.85 -9.11 -6.85
CA SER A 146 -19.10 -8.51 -7.33
C SER A 146 -19.84 -7.75 -6.23
N TRP A 147 -19.69 -8.16 -4.97
CA TRP A 147 -20.30 -7.48 -3.83
C TRP A 147 -19.66 -6.11 -3.56
N ASP A 148 -18.33 -5.99 -3.69
CA ASP A 148 -17.62 -4.72 -3.61
C ASP A 148 -16.64 -4.57 -4.77
N THR A 149 -17.14 -4.07 -5.89
CA THR A 149 -16.34 -3.84 -7.11
C THR A 149 -15.34 -2.68 -6.95
N THR A 150 -15.44 -1.93 -5.88
CA THR A 150 -14.63 -0.72 -5.65
C THR A 150 -13.39 -0.99 -4.79
N SER A 151 -13.35 -2.12 -4.08
CA SER A 151 -12.22 -2.49 -3.23
C SER A 151 -11.14 -3.23 -4.01
N ILE A 152 -10.11 -2.50 -4.40
CA ILE A 152 -8.94 -3.06 -5.09
C ILE A 152 -8.18 -4.02 -4.17
N SER A 153 -8.06 -3.67 -2.88
CA SER A 153 -7.41 -4.51 -1.88
C SER A 153 -8.12 -5.86 -1.71
N LEU A 154 -9.46 -5.88 -1.74
CA LEU A 154 -10.25 -7.11 -1.71
C LEU A 154 -9.96 -7.96 -2.95
N SER A 155 -10.02 -7.35 -4.13
CA SER A 155 -9.77 -8.06 -5.40
C SER A 155 -8.36 -8.63 -5.45
N ALA A 156 -7.34 -7.85 -5.09
CA ALA A 156 -5.95 -8.30 -5.02
C ALA A 156 -5.76 -9.46 -4.04
N GLY A 157 -6.39 -9.41 -2.87
CA GLY A 157 -6.37 -10.49 -1.88
C GLY A 157 -7.00 -11.78 -2.40
N CYS A 158 -8.16 -11.69 -3.07
CA CYS A 158 -8.79 -12.83 -3.73
C CYS A 158 -7.88 -13.44 -4.80
N ASP A 159 -7.31 -12.62 -5.68
CA ASP A 159 -6.44 -13.08 -6.76
C ASP A 159 -5.18 -13.77 -6.23
N LEU A 160 -4.57 -13.20 -5.20
CA LEU A 160 -3.41 -13.78 -4.54
C LEU A 160 -3.72 -15.14 -3.92
N PHE A 161 -4.86 -15.29 -3.25
CA PHE A 161 -5.25 -16.54 -2.64
C PHE A 161 -5.62 -17.61 -3.68
N MET A 162 -6.41 -17.25 -4.69
CA MET A 162 -6.77 -18.16 -5.77
C MET A 162 -5.55 -18.71 -6.50
N ARG A 163 -4.55 -17.86 -6.72
CA ARG A 163 -3.29 -18.31 -7.27
C ARG A 163 -2.57 -19.33 -6.40
N TYR A 164 -2.55 -19.11 -5.07
CA TYR A 164 -1.98 -20.09 -4.15
C TYR A 164 -2.73 -21.43 -4.21
N VAL A 165 -4.06 -21.38 -4.38
CA VAL A 165 -4.91 -22.57 -4.60
C VAL A 165 -4.49 -23.31 -5.88
N THR A 166 -4.41 -22.61 -7.01
CA THR A 166 -4.01 -23.20 -8.30
C THR A 166 -2.61 -23.83 -8.24
N ARG A 167 -1.65 -23.19 -7.55
CA ARG A 167 -0.31 -23.76 -7.34
C ARG A 167 -0.34 -25.03 -6.48
N THR A 168 -1.20 -25.06 -5.48
CA THR A 168 -1.35 -26.22 -4.62
C THR A 168 -2.00 -27.38 -5.40
N SER A 169 -2.96 -27.07 -6.26
CA SER A 169 -3.62 -28.02 -7.16
C SER A 169 -2.66 -28.68 -8.16
N ALA A 170 -1.63 -27.95 -8.62
CA ALA A 170 -0.63 -28.48 -9.55
C ALA A 170 0.33 -29.52 -8.95
N LEU A 171 0.32 -29.73 -7.64
CA LEU A 171 1.08 -30.77 -6.96
C LEU A 171 0.30 -32.10 -7.00
N GLU A 172 0.38 -32.82 -8.09
CA GLU A 172 -0.46 -33.96 -8.52
C GLU A 172 -0.53 -35.18 -7.56
N HIS A 173 0.18 -35.19 -6.45
CA HIS A 173 0.29 -36.38 -5.58
C HIS A 173 -0.23 -36.18 -4.16
N GLU A 174 -0.95 -35.10 -3.90
CA GLU A 174 -1.38 -34.80 -2.55
C GLU A 174 -2.86 -35.16 -2.34
N ASP A 175 -3.14 -35.78 -1.19
CA ASP A 175 -4.49 -36.02 -0.73
C ASP A 175 -5.27 -34.72 -0.51
N ILE A 176 -6.52 -34.68 -0.93
CA ILE A 176 -7.41 -33.51 -0.84
C ILE A 176 -7.50 -32.97 0.61
N PHE A 177 -7.48 -33.83 1.63
CA PHE A 177 -7.55 -33.41 3.02
C PHE A 177 -6.30 -32.65 3.45
N SER A 178 -5.13 -33.12 3.02
CA SER A 178 -3.85 -32.47 3.26
C SER A 178 -3.78 -31.12 2.54
N ALA A 179 -4.23 -31.06 1.29
CA ALA A 179 -4.31 -29.84 0.52
C ALA A 179 -5.25 -28.80 1.16
N LYS A 180 -6.48 -29.20 1.55
CA LYS A 180 -7.42 -28.33 2.28
C LYS A 180 -6.80 -27.79 3.57
N SER A 181 -6.14 -28.66 4.36
CA SER A 181 -5.51 -28.27 5.61
C SER A 181 -4.45 -27.20 5.40
N ARG A 182 -3.56 -27.36 4.39
CA ARG A 182 -2.53 -26.37 4.06
C ARG A 182 -3.11 -25.05 3.57
N LEU A 183 -4.16 -25.11 2.74
CA LEU A 183 -4.82 -23.90 2.24
C LEU A 183 -5.46 -23.10 3.38
N ILE A 184 -6.12 -23.79 4.31
CA ILE A 184 -6.71 -23.16 5.50
C ILE A 184 -5.62 -22.54 6.37
N GLU A 185 -4.58 -23.30 6.70
CA GLU A 185 -3.46 -22.83 7.49
C GLU A 185 -2.79 -21.59 6.87
N ARG A 186 -2.58 -21.60 5.54
CA ARG A 186 -2.03 -20.47 4.81
C ARG A 186 -2.92 -19.24 4.89
N GLY A 187 -4.24 -19.42 4.71
CA GLY A 187 -5.21 -18.32 4.85
C GLY A 187 -5.20 -17.71 6.25
N GLU A 188 -5.18 -18.53 7.29
CA GLU A 188 -5.15 -18.10 8.69
C GLU A 188 -3.85 -17.35 9.03
N ARG A 189 -2.71 -17.81 8.53
CA ARG A 189 -1.41 -17.13 8.70
C ARG A 189 -1.30 -15.81 7.96
N PHE A 190 -2.19 -15.54 7.01
CA PHE A 190 -2.08 -14.31 6.22
C PHE A 190 -2.27 -13.04 7.05
N GLY A 191 -3.03 -13.11 8.13
CA GLY A 191 -3.13 -12.03 9.11
C GLY A 191 -1.78 -11.65 9.73
N GLU A 192 -0.99 -12.66 10.10
CA GLU A 192 0.36 -12.48 10.67
C GLU A 192 1.34 -11.95 9.62
N ILE A 193 1.28 -12.49 8.40
CA ILE A 193 2.08 -12.01 7.26
C ILE A 193 1.82 -10.51 7.04
N SER A 194 0.57 -10.07 7.10
CA SER A 194 0.19 -8.67 6.97
C SER A 194 0.77 -7.78 8.08
N LEU A 195 0.74 -8.24 9.33
CA LEU A 195 1.33 -7.49 10.45
C LEU A 195 2.86 -7.43 10.34
N LYS A 196 3.51 -8.53 9.95
CA LYS A 196 4.95 -8.57 9.71
C LYS A 196 5.34 -7.64 8.56
N ALA A 197 4.58 -7.65 7.46
CA ALA A 197 4.80 -6.76 6.32
C ALA A 197 4.82 -5.29 6.76
N ARG A 198 3.84 -4.84 7.57
CA ARG A 198 3.82 -3.46 8.09
C ARG A 198 5.04 -3.11 8.92
N LYS A 199 5.49 -4.03 9.81
CA LYS A 199 6.69 -3.82 10.61
C LYS A 199 7.94 -3.73 9.74
N THR A 200 8.06 -4.59 8.73
CA THR A 200 9.17 -4.54 7.76
C THR A 200 9.19 -3.20 7.03
N ILE A 201 8.05 -2.75 6.52
CA ILE A 201 7.91 -1.45 5.85
C ILE A 201 8.30 -0.32 6.81
N ALA A 202 7.80 -0.38 8.06
CA ALA A 202 8.12 0.63 9.06
C ALA A 202 9.63 0.70 9.33
N MET A 203 10.32 -0.43 9.44
CA MET A 203 11.79 -0.44 9.62
C MET A 203 12.54 0.11 8.41
N LEU A 204 12.15 -0.30 7.19
CA LEU A 204 12.81 0.15 5.96
C LEU A 204 12.65 1.67 5.71
N SER A 205 11.61 2.27 6.26
CA SER A 205 11.33 3.69 6.10
C SER A 205 12.12 4.59 7.06
N GLN A 206 12.75 4.03 8.10
CA GLN A 206 13.34 4.84 9.17
C GLN A 206 14.45 5.77 8.70
N ASP A 207 15.30 5.32 7.79
CA ASP A 207 16.44 6.14 7.31
C ASP A 207 16.00 7.36 6.48
N PHE A 208 14.74 7.39 6.07
CA PHE A 208 14.17 8.49 5.29
C PHE A 208 13.47 9.54 6.17
N ILE A 209 13.22 9.24 7.44
CA ILE A 209 12.66 10.19 8.40
C ILE A 209 13.81 10.76 9.23
N PHE A 210 14.07 12.06 9.10
CA PHE A 210 15.14 12.75 9.82
C PHE A 210 14.58 13.69 10.90
N ASP A 211 15.43 14.02 11.87
CA ASP A 211 15.03 14.90 12.97
C ASP A 211 14.69 16.31 12.47
N GLY A 212 13.60 16.83 12.96
CA GLY A 212 13.08 18.14 12.62
C GLY A 212 12.21 18.17 11.36
N CYS A 213 12.06 17.06 10.64
CA CYS A 213 11.27 17.05 9.41
C CYS A 213 9.76 17.24 9.66
N THR A 214 9.09 17.80 8.67
CA THR A 214 7.63 17.91 8.60
C THR A 214 7.11 16.97 7.52
N ILE A 215 6.24 16.03 7.93
CA ILE A 215 5.70 14.98 7.07
C ILE A 215 4.24 15.27 6.80
N LEU A 216 3.85 15.34 5.52
CA LEU A 216 2.44 15.41 5.13
C LEU A 216 1.90 14.00 4.92
N VAL A 217 0.76 13.72 5.54
CA VAL A 217 0.01 12.46 5.38
C VAL A 217 -1.41 12.74 4.93
N HIS A 218 -2.00 11.78 4.21
CA HIS A 218 -3.35 11.91 3.69
C HIS A 218 -4.26 10.78 4.18
N GLY A 219 -5.31 11.16 4.92
CA GLY A 219 -6.26 10.21 5.45
C GLY A 219 -5.68 9.24 6.48
N TYR A 220 -6.22 8.02 6.53
CA TYR A 220 -5.81 6.98 7.49
C TYR A 220 -5.19 5.78 6.78
N SER A 221 -3.91 5.58 6.98
CA SER A 221 -3.20 4.37 6.55
C SER A 221 -2.55 3.68 7.76
N ARG A 222 -2.89 2.40 7.97
CA ARG A 222 -2.29 1.58 9.04
C ARG A 222 -0.78 1.42 8.88
N VAL A 223 -0.31 1.33 7.64
CA VAL A 223 1.12 1.19 7.34
C VAL A 223 1.85 2.49 7.64
N VAL A 224 1.35 3.62 7.16
CA VAL A 224 1.94 4.94 7.44
C VAL A 224 1.93 5.23 8.94
N LEU A 225 0.85 4.86 9.64
CA LEU A 225 0.77 4.98 11.09
C LEU A 225 1.86 4.16 11.78
N GLU A 226 2.10 2.92 11.35
CA GLU A 226 3.17 2.06 11.89
C GLU A 226 4.56 2.64 11.62
N VAL A 227 4.79 3.19 10.42
CA VAL A 227 6.04 3.90 10.07
C VAL A 227 6.31 5.03 11.07
N LEU A 228 5.31 5.88 11.32
CA LEU A 228 5.49 7.04 12.22
C LEU A 228 5.53 6.63 13.70
N LYS A 229 4.78 5.60 14.11
CA LYS A 229 4.89 5.01 15.46
C LYS A 229 6.32 4.50 15.72
N THR A 230 6.89 3.81 14.74
CA THR A 230 8.25 3.28 14.84
C THR A 230 9.28 4.41 14.91
N ALA A 231 9.10 5.48 14.14
CA ALA A 231 9.96 6.65 14.20
C ALA A 231 9.89 7.37 15.57
N ALA A 232 8.69 7.57 16.10
CA ALA A 232 8.49 8.17 17.42
C ALA A 232 9.09 7.28 18.53
N ALA A 233 8.87 5.96 18.48
CA ALA A 233 9.46 5.01 19.43
C ALA A 233 11.00 4.98 19.35
N GLY A 234 11.56 5.24 18.16
CA GLY A 234 13.00 5.41 17.94
C GLY A 234 13.57 6.74 18.42
N GLY A 235 12.75 7.61 19.02
CA GLY A 235 13.16 8.90 19.57
C GLY A 235 13.37 10.01 18.52
N LYS A 236 12.86 9.83 17.30
CA LYS A 236 12.93 10.85 16.24
C LYS A 236 11.96 11.99 16.51
N ASN A 237 12.43 13.22 16.33
CA ASN A 237 11.62 14.42 16.43
C ASN A 237 11.13 14.81 15.03
N PHE A 238 9.83 14.82 14.82
CA PHE A 238 9.21 15.24 13.56
C PHE A 238 7.83 15.82 13.81
N LYS A 239 7.29 16.50 12.81
CA LYS A 239 5.93 17.05 12.80
C LYS A 239 5.11 16.38 11.73
N VAL A 240 3.81 16.25 11.97
CA VAL A 240 2.86 15.68 11.01
C VAL A 240 1.83 16.72 10.59
N CYS A 241 1.73 16.96 9.29
CA CYS A 241 0.60 17.64 8.68
C CYS A 241 -0.36 16.57 8.15
N CYS A 242 -1.56 16.49 8.72
CA CYS A 242 -2.55 15.50 8.34
C CYS A 242 -3.74 16.18 7.68
N THR A 243 -4.11 15.78 6.46
CA THR A 243 -5.33 16.26 5.81
C THR A 243 -6.56 15.58 6.41
N GLU A 244 -7.72 16.24 6.40
CA GLU A 244 -8.95 15.63 6.93
C GLU A 244 -9.37 14.36 6.18
N GLY A 245 -9.06 14.26 4.87
CA GLY A 245 -9.33 13.08 4.03
C GLY A 245 -10.81 12.90 3.71
N ARG A 246 -11.39 13.81 2.88
CA ARG A 246 -12.76 13.67 2.36
C ARG A 246 -12.84 12.51 1.35
N PRO A 247 -13.99 11.82 1.23
CA PRO A 247 -15.25 12.07 1.93
C PRO A 247 -15.32 11.49 3.36
N ASP A 248 -14.50 10.49 3.69
CA ASP A 248 -14.65 9.67 4.91
C ASP A 248 -14.07 10.35 6.17
N ARG A 249 -13.35 11.47 6.05
CA ARG A 249 -12.69 12.22 7.13
C ARG A 249 -11.77 11.35 8.01
N THR A 250 -11.11 10.40 7.39
CA THR A 250 -10.28 9.41 8.09
C THR A 250 -9.04 10.01 8.72
N GLY A 251 -8.56 11.17 8.23
CA GLY A 251 -7.46 11.91 8.82
C GLY A 251 -7.71 12.37 10.25
N LEU A 252 -8.98 12.57 10.64
CA LEU A 252 -9.34 12.87 12.04
C LEU A 252 -9.00 11.72 12.99
N ARG A 253 -9.17 10.48 12.54
CA ARG A 253 -8.75 9.29 13.30
C ARG A 253 -7.23 9.22 13.37
N PHE A 254 -6.55 9.44 12.25
CA PHE A 254 -5.08 9.42 12.19
C PHE A 254 -4.46 10.44 13.13
N SER A 255 -4.96 11.69 13.11
CA SER A 255 -4.45 12.77 13.97
C SER A 255 -4.62 12.47 15.46
N LYS A 256 -5.74 11.82 15.85
CA LYS A 256 -5.96 11.40 17.24
C LYS A 256 -4.92 10.35 17.66
N GLU A 257 -4.65 9.35 16.83
CA GLU A 257 -3.66 8.32 17.16
C GLU A 257 -2.24 8.89 17.24
N MET A 258 -1.87 9.81 16.35
CA MET A 258 -0.57 10.49 16.42
C MET A 258 -0.43 11.38 17.66
N ALA A 259 -1.50 12.07 18.05
CA ALA A 259 -1.49 12.92 19.26
C ALA A 259 -1.26 12.11 20.55
N THR A 260 -1.64 10.81 20.58
CA THR A 260 -1.33 9.94 21.74
C THR A 260 0.14 9.57 21.87
N LEU A 261 0.96 9.87 20.85
CA LEU A 261 2.40 9.58 20.80
C LEU A 261 3.26 10.81 21.06
N ASP A 262 2.67 11.91 21.55
CA ASP A 262 3.31 13.21 21.76
C ASP A 262 3.97 13.80 20.49
N VAL A 263 3.54 13.37 19.30
CA VAL A 263 3.98 13.91 18.02
C VAL A 263 3.15 15.15 17.69
N PRO A 264 3.77 16.31 17.39
CA PRO A 264 3.04 17.50 16.97
C PRO A 264 2.27 17.26 15.67
N VAL A 265 0.96 17.48 15.71
CA VAL A 265 0.07 17.26 14.55
C VAL A 265 -0.63 18.56 14.18
N LYS A 266 -0.55 18.92 12.90
CA LYS A 266 -1.32 20.00 12.27
C LYS A 266 -2.40 19.38 11.38
N LEU A 267 -3.67 19.56 11.72
CA LEU A 267 -4.77 19.05 10.90
C LEU A 267 -5.14 20.10 9.84
N LEU A 268 -5.28 19.62 8.60
CA LEU A 268 -5.55 20.44 7.42
C LEU A 268 -6.88 20.04 6.77
N ILE A 269 -7.60 20.99 6.21
CA ILE A 269 -8.59 20.69 5.18
C ILE A 269 -7.86 20.29 3.89
N ASP A 270 -8.45 19.42 3.08
CA ASP A 270 -7.78 18.85 1.89
C ASP A 270 -7.35 19.94 0.88
N SER A 271 -8.07 21.05 0.80
CA SER A 271 -7.73 22.19 -0.06
C SER A 271 -6.53 23.02 0.43
N ALA A 272 -6.06 22.84 1.68
CA ALA A 272 -4.95 23.59 2.24
C ALA A 272 -3.56 22.98 1.92
N VAL A 273 -3.51 21.90 1.13
CA VAL A 273 -2.27 21.18 0.80
C VAL A 273 -1.23 22.11 0.17
N ALA A 274 -1.61 22.82 -0.89
CA ALA A 274 -0.66 23.72 -1.58
C ALA A 274 -0.20 24.88 -0.65
N TYR A 275 -1.08 25.41 0.19
CA TYR A 275 -0.76 26.45 1.15
C TYR A 275 0.27 25.99 2.19
N THR A 276 0.22 24.71 2.58
CA THR A 276 1.08 24.17 3.64
C THR A 276 2.36 23.53 3.09
N MET A 277 2.44 23.23 1.78
CA MET A 277 3.53 22.43 1.20
C MET A 277 4.91 23.04 1.35
N ASP A 278 5.04 24.38 1.47
CA ASP A 278 6.32 25.04 1.75
C ASP A 278 6.94 24.59 3.10
N GLU A 279 6.09 24.29 4.09
CA GLU A 279 6.53 23.82 5.42
C GLU A 279 6.82 22.30 5.44
N VAL A 280 6.48 21.58 4.36
CA VAL A 280 6.59 20.12 4.27
C VAL A 280 7.90 19.70 3.66
N ASP A 281 8.59 18.74 4.25
CA ASP A 281 9.82 18.16 3.72
C ASP A 281 9.54 16.94 2.85
N MET A 282 8.54 16.15 3.18
CA MET A 282 8.16 14.94 2.46
C MET A 282 6.69 14.60 2.64
N VAL A 283 6.15 13.84 1.69
CA VAL A 283 4.81 13.28 1.74
C VAL A 283 4.90 11.78 1.97
N PHE A 284 4.13 11.24 2.93
CA PHE A 284 3.93 9.81 3.14
C PHE A 284 2.46 9.47 2.96
N VAL A 285 2.17 8.60 2.00
CA VAL A 285 0.81 8.11 1.74
C VAL A 285 0.76 6.58 1.76
N GLY A 286 -0.39 6.04 2.08
CA GLY A 286 -0.68 4.63 1.86
C GLY A 286 -1.14 4.37 0.41
N ALA A 287 -1.49 3.12 0.12
CA ALA A 287 -2.18 2.76 -1.09
C ALA A 287 -3.27 1.71 -0.80
N ASP A 288 -4.40 1.83 -1.50
CA ASP A 288 -5.41 0.77 -1.56
C ASP A 288 -5.00 -0.29 -2.59
N GLY A 289 -4.31 0.12 -3.64
CA GLY A 289 -3.69 -0.74 -4.64
C GLY A 289 -2.47 -0.12 -5.28
N VAL A 290 -1.47 -0.94 -5.59
CA VAL A 290 -0.32 -0.58 -6.42
C VAL A 290 -0.49 -1.28 -7.75
N VAL A 291 -0.45 -0.52 -8.85
CA VAL A 291 -0.76 -1.03 -10.19
C VAL A 291 0.51 -1.33 -11.00
N GLU A 292 0.37 -2.07 -12.10
CA GLU A 292 1.50 -2.56 -12.90
C GLU A 292 2.45 -1.45 -13.39
N SER A 293 1.93 -0.27 -13.67
CA SER A 293 2.76 0.89 -14.05
C SER A 293 3.64 1.44 -12.93
N GLY A 294 3.46 0.98 -11.70
CA GLY A 294 4.07 1.53 -10.50
C GLY A 294 3.32 2.74 -9.92
N GLY A 295 2.20 3.13 -10.51
CA GLY A 295 1.27 4.08 -9.93
C GLY A 295 0.47 3.47 -8.78
N ILE A 296 -0.30 4.30 -8.09
CA ILE A 296 -1.13 3.86 -6.97
C ILE A 296 -2.57 4.31 -7.13
N ILE A 297 -3.48 3.52 -6.55
CA ILE A 297 -4.86 3.91 -6.33
C ILE A 297 -5.04 4.08 -4.84
N ASN A 298 -5.57 5.23 -4.43
CA ASN A 298 -5.73 5.54 -3.02
C ASN A 298 -6.94 6.47 -2.82
N MET A 299 -7.14 6.95 -1.60
CA MET A 299 -8.17 7.93 -1.25
C MET A 299 -8.12 9.17 -2.15
N MET A 300 -9.28 9.69 -2.52
CA MET A 300 -9.44 10.93 -3.28
C MET A 300 -8.62 12.07 -2.66
N GLY A 301 -7.84 12.75 -3.50
CA GLY A 301 -6.91 13.82 -3.08
C GLY A 301 -5.45 13.39 -3.08
N THR A 302 -5.15 12.09 -3.14
CA THR A 302 -3.76 11.60 -3.21
C THR A 302 -3.07 12.11 -4.48
N TYR A 303 -3.73 12.06 -5.63
CA TYR A 303 -3.19 12.60 -6.88
C TYR A 303 -2.95 14.10 -6.81
N GLN A 304 -3.89 14.86 -6.25
CA GLN A 304 -3.72 16.29 -6.03
C GLN A 304 -2.49 16.60 -5.16
N ILE A 305 -2.32 15.86 -4.06
CA ILE A 305 -1.16 16.02 -3.17
C ILE A 305 0.14 15.72 -3.91
N ALA A 306 0.18 14.63 -4.68
CA ALA A 306 1.36 14.25 -5.46
C ALA A 306 1.71 15.29 -6.53
N LEU A 307 0.72 15.87 -7.21
CA LEU A 307 0.91 16.98 -8.16
C LEU A 307 1.52 18.21 -7.49
N VAL A 308 0.99 18.62 -6.34
CA VAL A 308 1.50 19.77 -5.58
C VAL A 308 2.90 19.50 -5.10
N ALA A 309 3.16 18.33 -4.50
CA ALA A 309 4.49 17.95 -4.03
C ALA A 309 5.51 17.94 -5.17
N HIS A 310 5.18 17.37 -6.30
CA HIS A 310 6.04 17.35 -7.49
C HIS A 310 6.36 18.77 -8.00
N SER A 311 5.37 19.67 -8.03
CA SER A 311 5.57 21.06 -8.47
C SER A 311 6.46 21.88 -7.54
N MET A 312 6.65 21.40 -6.30
CA MET A 312 7.46 22.05 -5.26
C MET A 312 8.69 21.23 -4.88
N ASP A 313 9.09 20.27 -5.73
CA ASP A 313 10.24 19.39 -5.58
C ASP A 313 10.27 18.63 -4.23
N LYS A 314 9.09 18.26 -3.71
CA LYS A 314 8.96 17.46 -2.49
C LYS A 314 8.81 15.97 -2.83
N PRO A 315 9.55 15.07 -2.14
CA PRO A 315 9.42 13.64 -2.38
C PRO A 315 8.08 13.10 -1.91
N VAL A 316 7.50 12.20 -2.70
CA VAL A 316 6.27 11.46 -2.37
C VAL A 316 6.61 10.00 -2.17
N TYR A 317 6.48 9.54 -0.95
CA TYR A 317 6.73 8.18 -0.52
C TYR A 317 5.42 7.43 -0.32
N VAL A 318 5.37 6.21 -0.85
CA VAL A 318 4.22 5.31 -0.71
C VAL A 318 4.59 4.17 0.23
N ALA A 319 3.77 3.91 1.24
CA ALA A 319 3.92 2.74 2.09
C ALA A 319 2.78 1.77 1.83
N ALA A 320 3.10 0.61 1.24
CA ALA A 320 2.09 -0.38 0.84
C ALA A 320 2.63 -1.80 0.94
N GLU A 321 1.83 -2.69 1.49
CA GLU A 321 2.14 -4.11 1.55
C GLU A 321 2.03 -4.75 0.15
N SER A 322 2.91 -5.71 -0.14
CA SER A 322 3.01 -6.37 -1.46
C SER A 322 1.71 -7.06 -1.91
N TYR A 323 0.90 -7.54 -0.98
CA TYR A 323 -0.39 -8.16 -1.30
C TYR A 323 -1.46 -7.18 -1.82
N LYS A 324 -1.16 -5.88 -1.84
CA LYS A 324 -1.98 -4.85 -2.50
C LYS A 324 -1.56 -4.60 -3.95
N PHE A 325 -0.56 -5.31 -4.44
CA PHE A 325 -0.16 -5.22 -5.83
C PHE A 325 -1.23 -5.85 -6.71
N ALA A 326 -1.80 -5.06 -7.62
CA ALA A 326 -2.93 -5.46 -8.46
C ALA A 326 -2.55 -5.46 -9.93
N ARG A 327 -3.03 -6.47 -10.67
CA ARG A 327 -2.87 -6.57 -12.12
C ARG A 327 -3.84 -5.64 -12.85
N LEU A 328 -3.62 -4.35 -12.64
CA LEU A 328 -4.37 -3.27 -13.26
C LEU A 328 -3.40 -2.33 -13.96
N TYR A 329 -3.82 -1.77 -15.06
CA TYR A 329 -3.03 -0.80 -15.83
C TYR A 329 -3.88 0.40 -16.25
N PRO A 330 -4.34 1.24 -15.28
CA PRO A 330 -5.11 2.42 -15.62
C PRO A 330 -4.24 3.44 -16.36
N LEU A 331 -4.77 4.03 -17.41
CA LEU A 331 -4.14 5.12 -18.16
C LEU A 331 -4.52 6.48 -17.57
N ASP A 332 -5.78 6.60 -17.12
CA ASP A 332 -6.31 7.81 -16.51
C ASP A 332 -7.34 7.50 -15.41
N GLN A 333 -7.96 8.55 -14.86
CA GLN A 333 -8.97 8.42 -13.80
C GLN A 333 -10.24 7.68 -14.25
N LYS A 334 -10.55 7.68 -15.54
CA LYS A 334 -11.79 7.10 -16.09
C LYS A 334 -11.72 5.59 -16.19
N ASP A 335 -10.51 5.03 -16.20
CA ASP A 335 -10.30 3.58 -16.22
C ASP A 335 -10.61 2.93 -14.85
N LEU A 336 -10.79 3.76 -13.80
CA LEU A 336 -11.17 3.27 -12.49
C LEU A 336 -12.70 3.15 -12.39
N SER A 337 -13.15 2.00 -11.89
CA SER A 337 -14.53 1.90 -11.40
C SER A 337 -14.72 2.90 -10.25
N PRO A 338 -15.69 3.82 -10.34
CA PRO A 338 -15.86 4.84 -9.30
C PRO A 338 -16.22 4.19 -7.96
N ALA A 339 -15.40 4.45 -6.95
CA ALA A 339 -15.67 4.04 -5.57
C ALA A 339 -16.69 5.01 -4.96
N LEU A 340 -17.96 4.79 -5.27
CA LEU A 340 -19.03 5.70 -4.88
C LEU A 340 -19.18 5.76 -3.36
N ARG A 341 -19.03 6.95 -2.81
CA ARG A 341 -19.29 7.26 -1.39
C ARG A 341 -20.22 8.46 -1.29
N PRO A 342 -21.20 8.43 -0.37
CA PRO A 342 -22.00 9.60 -0.11
C PRO A 342 -21.11 10.72 0.46
N ILE A 343 -21.21 11.92 -0.14
CA ILE A 343 -20.48 13.09 0.32
C ILE A 343 -21.47 14.02 1.04
N ASP A 344 -21.20 14.29 2.30
CA ASP A 344 -21.96 15.26 3.08
C ASP A 344 -21.36 16.65 2.86
N PHE A 345 -22.13 17.53 2.21
CA PHE A 345 -21.78 18.93 2.01
C PHE A 345 -22.31 19.84 3.12
N GLY A 346 -23.02 19.29 4.12
CA GLY A 346 -23.65 20.05 5.21
C GLY A 346 -24.90 20.83 4.80
N VAL A 347 -25.29 20.79 3.53
CA VAL A 347 -26.48 21.44 2.98
C VAL A 347 -27.13 20.51 1.93
N PRO A 348 -28.47 20.61 1.75
CA PRO A 348 -29.16 19.85 0.71
C PRO A 348 -28.67 20.27 -0.69
N ILE A 349 -28.37 19.31 -1.53
CA ILE A 349 -27.96 19.55 -2.91
C ILE A 349 -29.21 19.53 -3.83
N PRO A 350 -29.41 20.55 -4.67
CA PRO A 350 -30.53 20.58 -5.61
C PRO A 350 -30.45 19.39 -6.59
N SER A 351 -31.60 18.85 -6.98
CA SER A 351 -31.71 17.66 -7.84
C SER A 351 -31.07 17.80 -9.24
N LYS A 352 -30.85 19.02 -9.70
CA LYS A 352 -30.21 19.32 -11.00
C LYS A 352 -28.68 19.45 -10.93
N VAL A 353 -28.10 19.37 -9.72
CA VAL A 353 -26.66 19.46 -9.51
C VAL A 353 -26.09 18.06 -9.50
N GLU A 354 -25.20 17.77 -10.45
CA GLU A 354 -24.43 16.54 -10.46
C GLU A 354 -23.32 16.60 -9.41
N VAL A 355 -23.13 15.51 -8.69
CA VAL A 355 -22.13 15.40 -7.60
C VAL A 355 -21.16 14.29 -7.97
N GLU A 356 -19.87 14.63 -8.08
CA GLU A 356 -18.82 13.63 -8.15
C GLU A 356 -18.73 12.89 -6.81
N LYS A 357 -18.81 11.55 -6.86
CA LYS A 357 -18.91 10.69 -5.66
C LYS A 357 -17.75 9.72 -5.53
N SER A 358 -16.76 9.79 -6.41
CA SER A 358 -15.61 8.89 -6.29
C SER A 358 -14.82 9.19 -5.02
N ALA A 359 -14.55 8.17 -4.23
CA ALA A 359 -13.74 8.28 -3.02
C ALA A 359 -12.25 7.94 -3.27
N ARG A 360 -11.90 7.58 -4.50
CA ARG A 360 -10.54 7.19 -4.88
C ARG A 360 -10.08 7.88 -6.15
N ASP A 361 -8.77 8.08 -6.23
CA ASP A 361 -8.08 8.57 -7.40
C ASP A 361 -6.88 7.69 -7.77
N TYR A 362 -6.42 7.83 -9.01
CA TYR A 362 -5.20 7.22 -9.52
C TYR A 362 -4.07 8.25 -9.53
N THR A 363 -2.94 7.88 -8.92
CA THR A 363 -1.72 8.68 -8.97
C THR A 363 -0.72 7.99 -9.90
N PRO A 364 -0.40 8.59 -11.06
CA PRO A 364 0.58 8.05 -11.98
C PRO A 364 2.00 7.96 -11.39
N PRO A 365 2.83 6.99 -11.86
CA PRO A 365 4.14 6.71 -11.27
C PRO A 365 5.14 7.87 -11.33
N GLN A 366 5.03 8.78 -12.30
CA GLN A 366 5.92 9.92 -12.44
C GLN A 366 5.84 10.93 -11.28
N TYR A 367 4.78 10.89 -10.48
CA TYR A 367 4.60 11.74 -9.29
C TYR A 367 5.00 11.07 -7.99
N LEU A 368 5.51 9.84 -8.06
CA LEU A 368 5.92 9.05 -6.91
C LEU A 368 7.44 8.91 -6.89
N THR A 369 8.04 9.03 -5.71
CA THR A 369 9.49 8.95 -5.56
C THR A 369 9.93 7.51 -5.26
N LEU A 370 9.40 6.90 -4.21
CA LEU A 370 9.71 5.53 -3.78
C LEU A 370 8.48 4.86 -3.20
N LEU A 371 8.46 3.52 -3.31
CA LEU A 371 7.50 2.66 -2.62
C LEU A 371 8.24 1.86 -1.55
N PHE A 372 7.81 1.99 -0.30
CA PHE A 372 8.25 1.16 0.82
C PHE A 372 7.32 -0.04 0.92
N THR A 373 7.87 -1.22 0.68
CA THR A 373 7.12 -2.48 0.66
C THR A 373 7.81 -3.51 1.54
N ASP A 374 7.13 -4.59 1.86
CA ASP A 374 7.73 -5.74 2.53
C ASP A 374 8.70 -6.52 1.63
N LEU A 375 8.71 -6.25 0.32
CA LEU A 375 9.71 -6.76 -0.63
C LEU A 375 10.99 -5.91 -0.66
N GLY A 376 10.95 -4.70 -0.12
CA GLY A 376 12.05 -3.73 -0.12
C GLY A 376 11.59 -2.33 -0.47
N VAL A 377 12.56 -1.42 -0.62
CA VAL A 377 12.35 -0.06 -1.11
C VAL A 377 12.47 -0.10 -2.64
N LEU A 378 11.38 0.24 -3.32
CA LEU A 378 11.26 0.11 -4.77
C LEU A 378 11.08 1.47 -5.43
N THR A 379 11.61 1.64 -6.63
CA THR A 379 11.16 2.70 -7.54
C THR A 379 9.86 2.27 -8.23
N PRO A 380 9.00 3.20 -8.67
CA PRO A 380 7.79 2.84 -9.39
C PRO A 380 8.02 1.93 -10.61
N SER A 381 9.14 2.11 -11.30
CA SER A 381 9.50 1.32 -12.49
C SER A 381 9.75 -0.18 -12.23
N VAL A 382 10.08 -0.56 -11.00
CA VAL A 382 10.39 -1.96 -10.63
C VAL A 382 9.12 -2.75 -10.26
N VAL A 383 8.00 -2.08 -10.02
CA VAL A 383 6.76 -2.73 -9.59
C VAL A 383 6.27 -3.79 -10.57
N SER A 384 6.41 -3.54 -11.87
CA SER A 384 6.03 -4.51 -12.91
C SER A 384 6.80 -5.82 -12.77
N ASP A 385 8.10 -5.75 -12.53
CA ASP A 385 8.96 -6.93 -12.37
C ASP A 385 8.60 -7.71 -11.10
N GLU A 386 8.35 -7.00 -9.99
CA GLU A 386 7.90 -7.61 -8.73
C GLU A 386 6.52 -8.26 -8.89
N LEU A 387 5.60 -7.63 -9.62
CA LEU A 387 4.31 -8.22 -9.94
C LEU A 387 4.45 -9.52 -10.74
N ILE A 388 5.29 -9.54 -11.76
CA ILE A 388 5.57 -10.77 -12.53
C ILE A 388 6.03 -11.87 -11.57
N GLN A 389 6.98 -11.59 -10.67
CA GLN A 389 7.49 -12.59 -9.71
C GLN A 389 6.43 -13.04 -8.70
N LEU A 390 5.61 -12.12 -8.22
CA LEU A 390 4.49 -12.47 -7.33
C LEU A 390 3.47 -13.36 -8.05
N TYR A 391 3.36 -13.27 -9.36
CA TYR A 391 2.39 -14.00 -10.17
C TYR A 391 2.98 -15.16 -10.99
N LEU A 392 4.25 -15.40 -11.03
CA LEU A 392 4.89 -16.64 -11.46
C LEU A 392 4.90 -17.71 -10.37
#